data_7fccc9c0fe9a8396f06f92c4227d6d27
#
_entry.id   7fccc9c0fe9a8396f06f92c4227d6d27
#
_cell.length_a   1.000
_cell.length_b   1.000
_cell.length_c   1.000
_cell.angle_alpha   90.00
_cell.angle_beta   90.00
_cell.angle_gamma   90.00
#
_symmetry.space_group_name_H-M   'P 1'
#
loop_
_entity.id
_entity.type
_entity.pdbx_description
1 polymer ?
#
loop_
_entity_poly.entity_id
_entity_poly.type
_entity_poly.pdbx_seq_one_letter_code
_entity_poly.pdbx_strand_id
1 'polypeptide(L)'
;MTRLAAIALSLMLSAASAVAQNKPMIQKLNDEWSTAFNKGDSHALAELYTEDAYVLPAGSEMVHGRQAIQGFWDSAMKQLGDGRLTTVDVQPLGPDAAREIGIFSFKTKGNAPQDVTGKYVVVWRKINDRWKLATDIWNMNK
;
A
#
# COMPACT_ATOMS: atom_id res chain seq x y z
N MET A 1 -10.27 39.18 -28.99
CA MET A 1 -9.27 38.08 -28.89
C MET A 1 -8.84 37.83 -27.45
N THR A 2 -9.75 37.57 -26.51
CA THR A 2 -9.43 37.47 -25.08
C THR A 2 -10.29 36.43 -24.34
N ARG A 3 -10.52 35.22 -24.93
CA ARG A 3 -11.30 34.16 -24.28
C ARG A 3 -10.62 32.78 -24.22
N LEU A 4 -9.37 32.62 -24.63
CA LEU A 4 -8.65 31.37 -24.67
C LEU A 4 -7.68 31.13 -23.49
N ALA A 5 -7.36 32.15 -22.70
CA ALA A 5 -6.41 32.04 -21.59
C ALA A 5 -7.04 31.51 -20.26
N ALA A 6 -8.36 31.60 -20.09
CA ALA A 6 -9.02 31.24 -18.84
C ALA A 6 -9.28 29.72 -18.70
N ILE A 7 -9.30 28.97 -19.81
CA ILE A 7 -9.63 27.52 -19.81
C ILE A 7 -8.42 26.68 -19.39
N ALA A 8 -7.19 27.10 -19.71
CA ALA A 8 -5.98 26.35 -19.38
C ALA A 8 -5.64 26.37 -17.88
N LEU A 9 -6.00 27.45 -17.18
CA LEU A 9 -5.71 27.60 -15.74
C LEU A 9 -6.64 26.74 -14.85
N SER A 10 -7.87 26.51 -15.28
CA SER A 10 -8.85 25.68 -14.53
C SER A 10 -8.54 24.19 -14.60
N LEU A 11 -7.94 23.69 -15.69
CA LEU A 11 -7.54 22.29 -15.82
C LEU A 11 -6.33 21.92 -14.96
N MET A 12 -5.38 22.84 -14.76
CA MET A 12 -4.21 22.58 -13.90
C MET A 12 -4.57 22.56 -12.40
N LEU A 13 -5.55 23.34 -11.99
CA LEU A 13 -6.00 23.35 -10.59
C LEU A 13 -6.74 22.07 -10.21
N SER A 14 -7.49 21.46 -11.13
CA SER A 14 -8.21 20.22 -10.89
C SER A 14 -7.29 18.99 -10.78
N ALA A 15 -6.20 18.94 -11.54
CA ALA A 15 -5.21 17.85 -11.47
C ALA A 15 -4.43 17.86 -10.15
N ALA A 16 -3.99 19.03 -9.67
CA ALA A 16 -3.30 19.19 -8.39
C ALA A 16 -4.18 18.80 -7.20
N SER A 17 -5.48 19.10 -7.25
CA SER A 17 -6.46 18.71 -6.22
C SER A 17 -6.71 17.22 -6.19
N ALA A 18 -6.74 16.53 -7.34
CA ALA A 18 -6.93 15.09 -7.42
C ALA A 18 -5.72 14.32 -6.85
N VAL A 19 -4.50 14.80 -7.05
CA VAL A 19 -3.28 14.22 -6.48
C VAL A 19 -3.25 14.38 -4.96
N ALA A 20 -3.63 15.54 -4.44
CA ALA A 20 -3.67 15.81 -3.00
C ALA A 20 -4.74 14.97 -2.26
N GLN A 21 -5.82 14.56 -2.94
CA GLN A 21 -6.88 13.72 -2.35
C GLN A 21 -6.51 12.23 -2.26
N ASN A 22 -5.58 11.75 -3.10
CA ASN A 22 -5.23 10.33 -3.13
C ASN A 22 -4.37 9.88 -1.94
N LYS A 23 -3.47 10.74 -1.45
CA LYS A 23 -2.58 10.38 -0.34
C LYS A 23 -3.32 10.05 0.96
N PRO A 24 -4.27 10.86 1.47
CA PRO A 24 -5.05 10.53 2.67
C PRO A 24 -5.90 9.26 2.49
N MET A 25 -6.42 9.02 1.28
CA MET A 25 -7.20 7.82 0.97
C MET A 25 -6.31 6.57 1.03
N ILE A 26 -5.14 6.60 0.40
CA ILE A 26 -4.19 5.48 0.45
C ILE A 26 -3.68 5.25 1.87
N GLN A 27 -3.39 6.31 2.64
CA GLN A 27 -3.02 6.16 4.06
C GLN A 27 -4.11 5.45 4.86
N LYS A 28 -5.37 5.78 4.63
CA LYS A 28 -6.49 5.08 5.28
C LYS A 28 -6.52 3.58 4.95
N LEU A 29 -6.27 3.20 3.71
CA LEU A 29 -6.16 1.80 3.30
C LEU A 29 -4.96 1.10 3.97
N ASN A 30 -3.84 1.78 4.12
CA ASN A 30 -2.69 1.30 4.88
C ASN A 30 -2.99 1.14 6.37
N ASP A 31 -3.82 1.99 6.95
CA ASP A 31 -4.28 1.86 8.33
C ASP A 31 -5.21 0.64 8.49
N GLU A 32 -6.06 0.35 7.51
CA GLU A 32 -6.88 -0.87 7.46
C GLU A 32 -5.98 -2.13 7.36
N TRP A 33 -4.97 -2.09 6.49
CA TRP A 33 -3.96 -3.14 6.38
C TRP A 33 -3.24 -3.39 7.72
N SER A 34 -2.73 -2.33 8.34
CA SER A 34 -2.04 -2.39 9.63
C SER A 34 -2.95 -2.92 10.74
N THR A 35 -4.22 -2.56 10.71
CA THR A 35 -5.23 -3.05 11.67
C THR A 35 -5.45 -4.55 11.52
N ALA A 36 -5.64 -5.05 10.30
CA ALA A 36 -5.80 -6.48 10.02
C ALA A 36 -4.55 -7.25 10.42
N PHE A 37 -3.35 -6.74 10.07
CA PHE A 37 -2.08 -7.35 10.44
C PHE A 37 -1.92 -7.47 11.96
N ASN A 38 -2.13 -6.39 12.69
CA ASN A 38 -1.95 -6.36 14.15
C ASN A 38 -2.99 -7.21 14.90
N LYS A 39 -4.15 -7.46 14.31
CA LYS A 39 -5.16 -8.40 14.84
C LYS A 39 -4.85 -9.86 14.50
N GLY A 40 -3.89 -10.14 13.63
CA GLY A 40 -3.62 -11.48 13.13
C GLY A 40 -4.68 -12.00 12.16
N ASP A 41 -5.44 -11.10 11.52
CA ASP A 41 -6.50 -11.45 10.56
C ASP A 41 -5.94 -11.47 9.15
N SER A 42 -5.29 -12.59 8.80
CA SER A 42 -4.69 -12.80 7.48
C SER A 42 -5.71 -12.83 6.35
N HIS A 43 -6.95 -13.25 6.63
CA HIS A 43 -8.02 -13.26 5.64
C HIS A 43 -8.44 -11.83 5.29
N ALA A 44 -8.77 -11.00 6.30
CA ALA A 44 -9.13 -9.61 6.06
C ALA A 44 -8.00 -8.83 5.37
N LEU A 45 -6.74 -9.11 5.74
CA LEU A 45 -5.59 -8.50 5.11
C LEU A 45 -5.48 -8.90 3.63
N ALA A 46 -5.63 -10.18 3.30
CA ALA A 46 -5.56 -10.67 1.93
C ALA A 46 -6.67 -10.09 1.03
N GLU A 47 -7.84 -9.79 1.59
CA GLU A 47 -8.94 -9.14 0.86
C GLU A 47 -8.59 -7.71 0.38
N LEU A 48 -7.57 -7.08 0.94
CA LEU A 48 -7.06 -5.78 0.46
C LEU A 48 -6.22 -5.90 -0.81
N TYR A 49 -5.81 -7.11 -1.20
CA TYR A 49 -5.09 -7.39 -2.44
C TYR A 49 -6.04 -7.76 -3.57
N THR A 50 -5.61 -7.53 -4.83
CA THR A 50 -6.30 -8.11 -6.00
C THR A 50 -6.14 -9.63 -6.00
N GLU A 51 -7.03 -10.33 -6.73
CA GLU A 51 -6.94 -11.80 -6.81
C GLU A 51 -5.63 -12.28 -7.45
N ASP A 52 -5.13 -11.51 -8.41
CA ASP A 52 -3.90 -11.76 -9.17
C ASP A 52 -2.67 -10.98 -8.66
N ALA A 53 -2.71 -10.49 -7.42
CA ALA A 53 -1.66 -9.67 -6.86
C ALA A 53 -0.32 -10.41 -6.74
N TYR A 54 0.75 -9.62 -6.78
CA TYR A 54 2.11 -10.06 -6.48
C TYR A 54 2.63 -9.40 -5.21
N VAL A 55 3.24 -10.19 -4.36
CA VAL A 55 4.02 -9.75 -3.20
C VAL A 55 5.45 -10.19 -3.41
N LEU A 56 6.39 -9.26 -3.32
CA LEU A 56 7.81 -9.48 -3.56
C LEU A 56 8.60 -9.21 -2.27
N PRO A 57 8.70 -10.23 -1.39
CA PRO A 57 9.34 -10.06 -0.10
C PRO A 57 10.85 -9.89 -0.24
N ALA A 58 11.44 -9.06 0.61
CA ALA A 58 12.89 -8.93 0.68
C ALA A 58 13.55 -10.27 1.07
N GLY A 59 14.48 -10.73 0.25
CA GLY A 59 15.26 -11.94 0.52
C GLY A 59 14.49 -13.27 0.42
N SER A 60 13.32 -13.28 -0.22
CA SER A 60 12.47 -14.47 -0.39
C SER A 60 11.91 -14.56 -1.81
N GLU A 61 11.36 -15.71 -2.15
CA GLU A 61 10.65 -15.92 -3.40
C GLU A 61 9.42 -15.01 -3.50
N MET A 62 9.04 -14.62 -4.73
CA MET A 62 7.81 -13.89 -4.94
C MET A 62 6.58 -14.75 -4.64
N VAL A 63 5.52 -14.10 -4.17
CA VAL A 63 4.24 -14.72 -3.83
C VAL A 63 3.18 -14.20 -4.79
N HIS A 64 2.44 -15.09 -5.41
CA HIS A 64 1.43 -14.73 -6.40
C HIS A 64 0.04 -15.26 -6.03
N GLY A 65 -0.94 -14.39 -6.13
CA GLY A 65 -2.34 -14.68 -5.88
C GLY A 65 -2.76 -14.53 -4.42
N ARG A 66 -4.01 -14.13 -4.22
CA ARG A 66 -4.57 -13.77 -2.91
C ARG A 66 -4.44 -14.88 -1.87
N GLN A 67 -4.69 -16.14 -2.24
CA GLN A 67 -4.60 -17.26 -1.32
C GLN A 67 -3.17 -17.50 -0.81
N ALA A 68 -2.18 -17.43 -1.72
CA ALA A 68 -0.77 -17.56 -1.34
C ALA A 68 -0.31 -16.37 -0.48
N ILE A 69 -0.79 -15.16 -0.81
CA ILE A 69 -0.54 -13.94 -0.03
C ILE A 69 -1.12 -14.05 1.37
N GLN A 70 -2.31 -14.62 1.54
CA GLN A 70 -2.89 -14.88 2.86
C GLN A 70 -1.97 -15.78 3.70
N GLY A 71 -1.49 -16.88 3.14
CA GLY A 71 -0.57 -17.80 3.82
C GLY A 71 0.76 -17.14 4.19
N PHE A 72 1.29 -16.29 3.32
CA PHE A 72 2.51 -15.54 3.59
C PHE A 72 2.34 -14.60 4.79
N TRP A 73 1.27 -13.79 4.81
CA TRP A 73 1.01 -12.86 5.91
C TRP A 73 0.63 -13.58 7.21
N ASP A 74 -0.10 -14.69 7.13
CA ASP A 74 -0.37 -15.53 8.31
C ASP A 74 0.93 -15.98 9.00
N SER A 75 1.93 -16.35 8.23
CA SER A 75 3.25 -16.71 8.76
C SER A 75 4.01 -15.52 9.32
N ALA A 76 3.97 -14.36 8.65
CA ALA A 76 4.63 -13.14 9.11
C ALA A 76 4.03 -12.62 10.43
N MET A 77 2.70 -12.68 10.59
CA MET A 77 1.98 -12.25 11.80
C MET A 77 2.37 -13.05 13.05
N LYS A 78 2.89 -14.26 12.89
CA LYS A 78 3.38 -15.07 14.02
C LYS A 78 4.71 -14.56 14.56
N GLN A 79 5.48 -13.85 13.75
CA GLN A 79 6.83 -13.37 14.06
C GLN A 79 6.90 -11.86 14.30
N LEU A 80 5.99 -11.10 13.70
CA LEU A 80 5.99 -9.65 13.72
C LEU A 80 4.66 -9.10 14.31
N GLY A 81 4.75 -7.95 14.93
CA GLY A 81 3.62 -7.18 15.44
C GLY A 81 3.89 -5.68 15.37
N ASP A 82 2.98 -4.88 15.91
CA ASP A 82 3.04 -3.43 15.93
C ASP A 82 3.30 -2.80 14.56
N GLY A 83 2.72 -3.44 13.51
CA GLY A 83 2.88 -3.02 12.13
C GLY A 83 2.26 -1.66 11.86
N ARG A 84 3.05 -0.79 11.23
CA ARG A 84 2.64 0.54 10.77
C ARG A 84 3.16 0.79 9.37
N LEU A 85 2.27 1.27 8.51
CA LEU A 85 2.58 1.74 7.16
C LEU A 85 2.36 3.25 7.10
N THR A 86 3.32 3.97 6.54
CA THR A 86 3.21 5.42 6.38
C THR A 86 3.43 5.78 4.92
N THR A 87 2.41 6.34 4.30
CA THR A 87 2.44 6.82 2.91
C THR A 87 3.32 8.06 2.80
N VAL A 88 4.37 7.99 2.01
CA VAL A 88 5.26 9.13 1.73
C VAL A 88 4.79 9.89 0.50
N ASP A 89 4.55 9.18 -0.62
CA ASP A 89 4.18 9.77 -1.89
C ASP A 89 3.18 8.89 -2.63
N VAL A 90 2.23 9.52 -3.32
CA VAL A 90 1.26 8.85 -4.20
C VAL A 90 1.24 9.54 -5.54
N GLN A 91 1.41 8.79 -6.59
CA GLN A 91 1.33 9.25 -7.97
C GLN A 91 0.24 8.50 -8.72
N PRO A 92 -0.79 9.19 -9.26
CA PRO A 92 -1.74 8.59 -10.16
C PRO A 92 -1.06 8.03 -11.42
N LEU A 93 -1.48 6.83 -11.84
CA LEU A 93 -1.07 6.18 -13.10
C LEU A 93 -2.26 6.01 -14.03
N GLY A 94 -3.19 6.94 -13.99
CA GLY A 94 -4.47 6.89 -14.69
C GLY A 94 -5.63 6.89 -13.70
N PRO A 95 -6.90 6.73 -14.19
CA PRO A 95 -8.09 6.82 -13.35
C PRO A 95 -8.22 5.65 -12.35
N ASP A 96 -7.66 4.49 -12.67
CA ASP A 96 -7.85 3.24 -11.93
C ASP A 96 -6.55 2.61 -11.43
N ALA A 97 -5.46 3.35 -11.44
CA ALA A 97 -4.17 2.91 -10.92
C ALA A 97 -3.40 4.04 -10.24
N ALA A 98 -2.60 3.69 -9.26
CA ALA A 98 -1.70 4.60 -8.55
C ALA A 98 -0.45 3.87 -8.08
N ARG A 99 0.67 4.59 -8.02
CA ARG A 99 1.89 4.15 -7.37
C ARG A 99 1.99 4.83 -6.01
N GLU A 100 2.29 4.07 -5.00
CA GLU A 100 2.65 4.56 -3.67
C GLU A 100 4.12 4.29 -3.37
N ILE A 101 4.77 5.24 -2.70
CA ILE A 101 6.00 5.02 -1.95
C ILE A 101 5.69 5.22 -0.48
N GLY A 102 6.12 4.29 0.36
CA GLY A 102 5.92 4.38 1.79
C GLY A 102 7.08 3.81 2.59
N ILE A 103 6.98 3.97 3.89
CA ILE A 103 7.87 3.39 4.90
C ILE A 103 7.07 2.54 5.85
N PHE A 104 7.72 1.52 6.40
CA PHE A 104 7.09 0.65 7.38
C PHE A 104 7.94 0.49 8.63
N SER A 105 7.26 0.15 9.71
CA SER A 105 7.88 -0.31 10.94
C SER A 105 7.07 -1.47 11.54
N PHE A 106 7.78 -2.45 12.07
CA PHE A 106 7.27 -3.58 12.84
C PHE A 106 8.14 -3.81 14.05
N LYS A 107 7.67 -4.64 14.95
CA LYS A 107 8.49 -5.23 16.03
C LYS A 107 8.48 -6.74 15.91
N THR A 108 9.64 -7.37 16.13
CA THR A 108 9.70 -8.82 16.28
C THR A 108 8.95 -9.21 17.57
N LYS A 109 8.26 -10.36 17.52
CA LYS A 109 7.64 -10.98 18.71
C LYS A 109 8.69 -11.78 19.48
N GLY A 110 8.53 -11.85 20.79
CA GLY A 110 9.43 -12.60 21.68
C GLY A 110 9.87 -11.80 22.91
N ASN A 111 10.82 -12.34 23.65
CA ASN A 111 11.25 -11.76 24.93
C ASN A 111 12.13 -10.50 24.79
N ALA A 112 12.67 -10.26 23.61
CA ALA A 112 13.48 -9.08 23.28
C ALA A 112 13.06 -8.50 21.93
N PRO A 113 11.91 -7.78 21.86
CA PRO A 113 11.42 -7.21 20.61
C PRO A 113 12.43 -6.25 19.99
N GLN A 114 12.62 -6.39 18.67
CA GLN A 114 13.50 -5.53 17.88
C GLN A 114 12.69 -4.79 16.83
N ASP A 115 13.11 -3.57 16.52
CA ASP A 115 12.51 -2.78 15.46
C ASP A 115 12.96 -3.31 14.09
N VAL A 116 11.99 -3.48 13.20
CA VAL A 116 12.18 -3.84 11.80
C VAL A 116 11.61 -2.69 10.97
N THR A 117 12.46 -2.02 10.22
CA THR A 117 12.04 -0.86 9.41
C THR A 117 12.48 -1.01 7.96
N GLY A 118 11.77 -0.36 7.07
CA GLY A 118 12.08 -0.36 5.65
C GLY A 118 11.22 0.61 4.85
N LYS A 119 11.27 0.43 3.54
CA LYS A 119 10.53 1.21 2.57
C LYS A 119 9.90 0.26 1.55
N TYR A 120 8.81 0.73 0.94
CA TYR A 120 8.06 -0.08 -0.02
C TYR A 120 7.55 0.76 -1.19
N VAL A 121 7.25 0.06 -2.26
CA VAL A 121 6.46 0.55 -3.39
C VAL A 121 5.26 -0.35 -3.55
N VAL A 122 4.07 0.24 -3.68
CA VAL A 122 2.84 -0.47 -4.01
C VAL A 122 2.26 0.11 -5.29
N VAL A 123 1.82 -0.77 -6.17
CA VAL A 123 0.91 -0.41 -7.26
C VAL A 123 -0.50 -0.76 -6.81
N TRP A 124 -1.33 0.25 -6.72
CA TRP A 124 -2.75 0.15 -6.42
C TRP A 124 -3.56 0.06 -7.70
N ARG A 125 -4.59 -0.76 -7.70
CA ARG A 125 -5.61 -0.82 -8.77
C ARG A 125 -7.00 -0.63 -8.19
N LYS A 126 -7.82 0.12 -8.91
CA LYS A 126 -9.23 0.29 -8.57
C LYS A 126 -10.06 -0.75 -9.31
N ILE A 127 -10.74 -1.60 -8.56
CA ILE A 127 -11.57 -2.69 -9.07
C ILE A 127 -12.94 -2.58 -8.42
N ASN A 128 -14.00 -2.43 -9.21
CA ASN A 128 -15.38 -2.23 -8.71
C ASN A 128 -15.43 -1.11 -7.65
N ASP A 129 -14.87 0.05 -7.98
CA ASP A 129 -14.78 1.24 -7.13
C ASP A 129 -14.00 1.06 -5.81
N ARG A 130 -13.22 -0.03 -5.67
CA ARG A 130 -12.36 -0.29 -4.51
C ARG A 130 -10.90 -0.33 -4.92
N TRP A 131 -10.08 0.43 -4.21
CA TRP A 131 -8.63 0.38 -4.36
C TRP A 131 -8.07 -0.84 -3.64
N LYS A 132 -7.24 -1.62 -4.36
CA LYS A 132 -6.61 -2.84 -3.87
C LYS A 132 -5.14 -2.87 -4.26
N LEU A 133 -4.32 -3.49 -3.41
CA LEU A 133 -2.90 -3.72 -3.71
C LEU A 133 -2.79 -4.74 -4.84
N ALA A 134 -2.13 -4.36 -5.92
CA ALA A 134 -1.88 -5.26 -7.06
C ALA A 134 -0.44 -5.76 -7.09
N THR A 135 0.52 -4.92 -6.71
CA THR A 135 1.93 -5.29 -6.57
C THR A 135 2.51 -4.61 -5.34
N ASP A 136 3.21 -5.37 -4.53
CA ASP A 136 3.77 -4.92 -3.26
C ASP A 136 5.20 -5.43 -3.13
N ILE A 137 6.16 -4.51 -3.09
CA ILE A 137 7.58 -4.81 -2.96
C ILE A 137 8.22 -3.96 -1.88
N TRP A 138 9.07 -4.56 -1.07
CA TRP A 138 9.80 -3.83 -0.04
C TRP A 138 11.23 -4.29 0.13
N ASN A 139 12.00 -3.46 0.80
CA ASN A 139 13.30 -3.82 1.34
C ASN A 139 13.53 -3.21 2.72
N MET A 140 14.40 -3.85 3.47
CA MET A 140 14.77 -3.41 4.82
C MET A 140 15.74 -2.23 4.77
N ASN A 141 15.78 -1.44 5.83
CA ASN A 141 16.78 -0.38 5.96
C ASN A 141 18.15 -0.94 6.38
N LYS A 142 18.14 -1.90 7.27
CA LYS A 142 19.29 -2.73 7.70
C LYS A 142 18.78 -3.96 8.45
#